data_071449dcee415be62605575922a385be
#
_entry.id   071449dcee415be62605575922a385be
#
_cell.length_a   1.000
_cell.length_b   1.000
_cell.length_c   1.000
_cell.angle_alpha   90.00
_cell.angle_beta   90.00
_cell.angle_gamma   90.00
#
_symmetry.space_group_name_H-M   'P 1'
#
loop_
_entity.id
_entity.type
_entity.pdbx_description
1 polymer ?
#
loop_
_entity_poly.entity_id
_entity_poly.type
_entity_poly.pdbx_seq_one_letter_code
_entity_poly.pdbx_strand_id
1 'polypeptide(L)'
;GNMVNFTILQVVLLTLLAFIKHVDYYGIPMIFVNYAVFWGLITGVVMGDWQTGLVIGGTIQLMQLGVAGFGGSSIPDYGTMAIIATAYGVTLGSDTGLAIGLPVGMLGIQLDVVVKILNGFVVEKSQKFCNEGKFNQMNAILWVWPALFGLCAALPVFVSVTLGQPAVNWLLEVMPQWFLSGLTLAGKMLPAIGIAMLLRYMPTAKYFQYLLAGFFLSAFLNVPIIGAAIVG
;
A
#
# COMPACT_ATOMS: atom_id res chain seq x y z
N GLY A 1 22.31 -15.35 -6.68
CA GLY A 1 21.10 -14.63 -6.29
C GLY A 1 20.39 -14.18 -7.53
N ASN A 2 19.08 -14.43 -7.62
CA ASN A 2 18.29 -13.98 -8.76
C ASN A 2 18.26 -12.44 -8.77
N MET A 3 18.85 -11.86 -9.80
CA MET A 3 18.82 -10.41 -9.97
C MET A 3 17.46 -9.98 -10.49
N VAL A 4 16.77 -9.09 -9.79
CA VAL A 4 15.50 -8.52 -10.26
C VAL A 4 15.83 -7.42 -11.26
N ASN A 5 15.64 -7.71 -12.54
CA ASN A 5 15.81 -6.73 -13.61
C ASN A 5 14.43 -6.28 -14.09
N PHE A 6 14.07 -5.05 -13.78
CA PHE A 6 12.87 -4.44 -14.33
C PHE A 6 13.14 -3.92 -15.74
N THR A 7 12.24 -4.25 -16.67
CA THR A 7 12.28 -3.63 -18.00
C THR A 7 11.89 -2.16 -17.91
N ILE A 8 12.34 -1.35 -18.85
CA ILE A 8 11.97 0.07 -18.90
C ILE A 8 10.44 0.24 -18.91
N LEU A 9 9.75 -0.64 -19.63
CA LEU A 9 8.29 -0.63 -19.68
C LEU A 9 7.69 -0.89 -18.28
N GLN A 10 8.20 -1.87 -17.54
CA GLN A 10 7.76 -2.16 -16.18
C GLN A 10 8.00 -0.98 -15.23
N VAL A 11 9.18 -0.35 -15.30
CA VAL A 11 9.49 0.85 -14.51
C VAL A 11 8.48 1.96 -14.78
N VAL A 12 8.21 2.24 -16.05
CA VAL A 12 7.24 3.29 -16.45
C VAL A 12 5.84 2.93 -15.99
N LEU A 13 5.39 1.69 -16.22
CA LEU A 13 4.04 1.26 -15.85
C LEU A 13 3.83 1.26 -14.33
N LEU A 14 4.81 0.79 -13.55
CA LEU A 14 4.70 0.78 -12.09
C LEU A 14 4.71 2.20 -11.51
N THR A 15 5.52 3.08 -12.06
CA THR A 15 5.56 4.49 -11.64
C THR A 15 4.25 5.20 -11.96
N LEU A 16 3.70 5.01 -13.16
CA LEU A 16 2.38 5.54 -13.54
C LEU A 16 1.27 4.95 -12.67
N LEU A 17 1.33 3.66 -12.39
CA LEU A 17 0.36 2.99 -11.53
C LEU A 17 0.35 3.60 -10.13
N ALA A 18 1.52 3.85 -9.54
CA ALA A 18 1.63 4.50 -8.24
C ALA A 18 1.09 5.93 -8.25
N PHE A 19 1.37 6.68 -9.31
CA PHE A 19 0.84 8.03 -9.51
C PHE A 19 -0.69 8.03 -9.56
N ILE A 20 -1.26 7.20 -10.42
CA ILE A 20 -2.72 7.07 -10.60
C ILE A 20 -3.38 6.61 -9.29
N LYS A 21 -2.80 5.63 -8.61
CA LYS A 21 -3.29 5.14 -7.33
C LYS A 21 -3.44 6.26 -6.31
N HIS A 22 -2.45 7.12 -6.19
CA HIS A 22 -2.45 8.16 -5.17
C HIS A 22 -3.42 9.30 -5.54
N VAL A 23 -3.52 9.66 -6.81
CA VAL A 23 -4.53 10.60 -7.30
C VAL A 23 -5.94 10.04 -7.09
N ASP A 24 -6.17 8.75 -7.35
CA ASP A 24 -7.44 8.08 -7.06
C ASP A 24 -7.78 8.09 -5.57
N TYR A 25 -6.80 7.83 -4.70
CA TYR A 25 -6.99 7.84 -3.25
C TYR A 25 -7.44 9.20 -2.72
N TYR A 26 -6.91 10.29 -3.25
CA TYR A 26 -7.25 11.64 -2.82
C TYR A 26 -8.45 12.26 -3.55
N GLY A 27 -9.16 11.50 -4.38
CA GLY A 27 -10.50 11.88 -4.82
C GLY A 27 -10.73 12.10 -6.29
N ILE A 28 -9.80 11.70 -7.17
CA ILE A 28 -9.99 11.81 -8.63
C ILE A 28 -9.51 10.52 -9.32
N PRO A 29 -10.39 9.58 -9.63
CA PRO A 29 -11.84 9.52 -9.48
C PRO A 29 -12.36 8.90 -8.18
N MET A 30 -11.52 8.39 -7.28
CA MET A 30 -11.89 7.75 -6.01
C MET A 30 -12.63 6.41 -6.20
N ILE A 31 -12.11 5.57 -7.11
CA ILE A 31 -12.74 4.28 -7.46
C ILE A 31 -12.18 3.16 -6.58
N PHE A 32 -10.85 3.00 -6.56
CA PHE A 32 -10.16 1.90 -5.87
C PHE A 32 -9.55 2.32 -4.54
N VAL A 33 -9.52 3.61 -4.31
CA VAL A 33 -8.98 4.22 -3.09
C VAL A 33 -7.57 3.67 -2.83
N ASN A 34 -7.30 3.17 -1.65
CA ASN A 34 -6.01 2.61 -1.28
C ASN A 34 -6.12 1.09 -0.98
N TYR A 35 -7.03 0.39 -1.67
CA TYR A 35 -7.21 -1.05 -1.49
C TYR A 35 -6.02 -1.82 -2.04
N ALA A 36 -5.20 -2.33 -1.13
CA ALA A 36 -3.94 -2.99 -1.44
C ALA A 36 -4.10 -4.21 -2.37
N VAL A 37 -5.18 -4.96 -2.21
CA VAL A 37 -5.46 -6.15 -3.03
C VAL A 37 -5.58 -5.81 -4.52
N PHE A 38 -6.23 -4.70 -4.85
CA PHE A 38 -6.41 -4.28 -6.23
C PHE A 38 -5.08 -3.82 -6.86
N TRP A 39 -4.33 -3.00 -6.14
CA TRP A 39 -3.04 -2.49 -6.62
C TRP A 39 -1.98 -3.59 -6.71
N GLY A 40 -2.01 -4.55 -5.80
CA GLY A 40 -1.19 -5.75 -5.86
C GLY A 40 -1.53 -6.63 -7.07
N LEU A 41 -2.81 -6.83 -7.35
CA LEU A 41 -3.27 -7.58 -8.52
C LEU A 41 -2.79 -6.95 -9.83
N ILE A 42 -2.99 -5.64 -10.02
CA ILE A 42 -2.56 -4.95 -11.24
C ILE A 42 -1.04 -5.01 -11.38
N THR A 43 -0.30 -4.80 -10.29
CA THR A 43 1.16 -4.92 -10.30
C THR A 43 1.59 -6.35 -10.69
N GLY A 44 0.91 -7.37 -10.17
CA GLY A 44 1.14 -8.76 -10.54
C GLY A 44 0.91 -9.01 -12.03
N VAL A 45 -0.13 -8.44 -12.62
CA VAL A 45 -0.37 -8.51 -14.08
C VAL A 45 0.78 -7.84 -14.85
N VAL A 46 1.23 -6.67 -14.44
CA VAL A 46 2.37 -5.96 -15.07
C VAL A 46 3.65 -6.79 -14.97
N MET A 47 3.85 -7.50 -13.86
CA MET A 47 5.02 -8.33 -13.62
C MET A 47 4.91 -9.75 -14.21
N GLY A 48 3.75 -10.12 -14.75
CA GLY A 48 3.49 -11.43 -15.36
C GLY A 48 3.12 -12.54 -14.38
N ASP A 49 2.82 -12.21 -13.12
CA ASP A 49 2.35 -13.16 -12.09
C ASP A 49 1.25 -12.52 -11.22
N TRP A 50 0.03 -12.55 -11.74
CA TRP A 50 -1.13 -11.98 -11.07
C TRP A 50 -1.50 -12.74 -9.78
N GLN A 51 -1.18 -14.03 -9.68
CA GLN A 51 -1.46 -14.85 -8.49
C GLN A 51 -0.64 -14.40 -7.29
N THR A 52 0.67 -14.22 -7.48
CA THR A 52 1.55 -13.65 -6.45
C THR A 52 1.10 -12.24 -6.08
N GLY A 53 0.73 -11.41 -7.06
CA GLY A 53 0.20 -10.07 -6.83
C GLY A 53 -1.08 -10.07 -5.99
N LEU A 54 -1.98 -11.01 -6.24
CA LEU A 54 -3.21 -11.16 -5.47
C LEU A 54 -2.95 -11.61 -4.02
N VAL A 55 -2.03 -12.56 -3.83
CA VAL A 55 -1.64 -13.07 -2.49
C VAL A 55 -0.99 -11.96 -1.67
N ILE A 56 -0.03 -11.25 -2.24
CA ILE A 56 0.67 -10.15 -1.54
C ILE A 56 -0.30 -8.99 -1.27
N GLY A 57 -1.08 -8.58 -2.26
CA GLY A 57 -2.07 -7.54 -2.11
C GLY A 57 -3.13 -7.89 -1.06
N GLY A 58 -3.62 -9.14 -1.05
CA GLY A 58 -4.54 -9.65 -0.05
C GLY A 58 -3.95 -9.66 1.36
N THR A 59 -2.69 -10.06 1.52
CA THR A 59 -1.98 -10.03 2.79
C THR A 59 -1.88 -8.60 3.33
N ILE A 60 -1.51 -7.64 2.49
CA ILE A 60 -1.43 -6.22 2.88
C ILE A 60 -2.82 -5.65 3.15
N GLN A 61 -3.85 -6.09 2.41
CA GLN A 61 -5.23 -5.70 2.68
C GLN A 61 -5.68 -6.16 4.08
N LEU A 62 -5.27 -7.32 4.53
CA LEU A 62 -5.53 -7.79 5.91
C LEU A 62 -4.82 -6.91 6.95
N MET A 63 -3.62 -6.41 6.65
CA MET A 63 -2.95 -5.42 7.52
C MET A 63 -3.71 -4.10 7.62
N GLN A 64 -4.40 -3.74 6.55
CA GLN A 64 -5.17 -2.49 6.46
C GLN A 64 -6.49 -2.54 7.24
N LEU A 65 -7.00 -3.73 7.58
CA LEU A 65 -8.24 -3.89 8.34
C LEU A 65 -8.14 -3.19 9.71
N GLY A 66 -9.18 -2.43 10.05
CA GLY A 66 -9.21 -1.68 11.31
C GLY A 66 -8.34 -0.42 11.35
N VAL A 67 -7.61 -0.11 10.29
CA VAL A 67 -6.82 1.13 10.17
C VAL A 67 -7.61 2.14 9.36
N ALA A 68 -7.86 3.31 9.95
CA ALA A 68 -8.53 4.41 9.27
C ALA A 68 -7.87 5.74 9.63
N GLY A 69 -7.70 6.60 8.62
CA GLY A 69 -7.23 7.97 8.82
C GLY A 69 -8.41 8.91 9.05
N PHE A 70 -8.46 9.53 10.22
CA PHE A 70 -9.48 10.52 10.56
C PHE A 70 -8.85 11.88 10.75
N GLY A 71 -9.60 12.93 10.41
CA GLY A 71 -9.20 14.30 10.71
C GLY A 71 -7.91 14.75 10.01
N GLY A 72 -7.60 14.22 8.83
CA GLY A 72 -6.36 14.56 8.09
C GLY A 72 -5.12 13.82 8.59
N SER A 73 -5.27 12.83 9.47
CA SER A 73 -4.14 11.98 9.90
C SER A 73 -3.58 11.18 8.73
N SER A 74 -2.27 10.96 8.75
CA SER A 74 -1.59 10.15 7.75
C SER A 74 -1.52 8.70 8.21
N ILE A 75 -1.89 7.78 7.33
CA ILE A 75 -1.80 6.34 7.52
C ILE A 75 -0.73 5.77 6.59
N PRO A 76 -0.22 4.55 6.86
CA PRO A 76 0.70 3.89 5.92
C PRO A 76 0.10 3.79 4.52
N ASP A 77 0.95 3.94 3.52
CA ASP A 77 0.52 3.83 2.12
C ASP A 77 0.50 2.35 1.69
N TYR A 78 -0.59 1.67 2.03
CA TYR A 78 -0.78 0.25 1.76
C TYR A 78 -0.80 -0.09 0.27
N GLY A 79 -1.31 0.82 -0.57
CA GLY A 79 -1.32 0.60 -2.02
C GLY A 79 0.09 0.64 -2.60
N THR A 80 0.93 1.62 -2.22
CA THR A 80 2.35 1.66 -2.63
C THR A 80 3.12 0.49 -2.05
N MET A 81 2.85 0.10 -0.80
CA MET A 81 3.39 -1.11 -0.19
C MET A 81 3.09 -2.34 -1.05
N ALA A 82 1.85 -2.50 -1.52
CA ALA A 82 1.43 -3.61 -2.37
C ALA A 82 2.14 -3.60 -3.73
N ILE A 83 2.31 -2.43 -4.34
CA ILE A 83 2.99 -2.29 -5.63
C ILE A 83 4.45 -2.73 -5.49
N ILE A 84 5.17 -2.23 -4.51
CA ILE A 84 6.60 -2.55 -4.31
C ILE A 84 6.77 -3.99 -3.86
N ALA A 85 5.98 -4.46 -2.89
CA ALA A 85 6.04 -5.82 -2.41
C ALA A 85 5.77 -6.84 -3.52
N THR A 86 4.82 -6.58 -4.41
CA THR A 86 4.52 -7.44 -5.54
C THR A 86 5.61 -7.37 -6.61
N ALA A 87 6.11 -6.18 -6.94
CA ALA A 87 7.17 -6.02 -7.94
C ALA A 87 8.42 -6.86 -7.60
N TYR A 88 8.80 -6.90 -6.34
CA TYR A 88 9.91 -7.72 -5.87
C TYR A 88 9.51 -9.16 -5.54
N GLY A 89 8.31 -9.36 -5.03
CA GLY A 89 7.81 -10.66 -4.59
C GLY A 89 7.64 -11.68 -5.72
N VAL A 90 7.32 -11.24 -6.92
CA VAL A 90 7.24 -12.09 -8.11
C VAL A 90 8.56 -12.79 -8.41
N THR A 91 9.69 -12.13 -8.19
CA THR A 91 11.02 -12.69 -8.48
C THR A 91 11.69 -13.28 -7.24
N LEU A 92 11.56 -12.62 -6.08
CA LEU A 92 12.29 -12.98 -4.87
C LEU A 92 11.46 -13.80 -3.86
N GLY A 93 10.19 -14.00 -4.15
CA GLY A 93 9.24 -14.63 -3.23
C GLY A 93 8.45 -13.62 -2.39
N SER A 94 7.23 -14.01 -2.01
CA SER A 94 6.28 -13.14 -1.32
C SER A 94 6.80 -12.59 0.00
N ASP A 95 7.48 -13.41 0.80
CA ASP A 95 8.02 -12.98 2.10
C ASP A 95 9.09 -11.89 1.95
N THR A 96 9.99 -12.05 0.98
CA THR A 96 11.02 -11.06 0.68
C THR A 96 10.41 -9.79 0.10
N GLY A 97 9.42 -9.92 -0.80
CA GLY A 97 8.69 -8.80 -1.34
C GLY A 97 8.00 -7.97 -0.25
N LEU A 98 7.34 -8.62 0.70
CA LEU A 98 6.73 -7.96 1.86
C LEU A 98 7.77 -7.25 2.74
N ALA A 99 8.91 -7.90 3.01
CA ALA A 99 9.98 -7.31 3.80
C ALA A 99 10.56 -6.03 3.16
N ILE A 100 10.54 -5.93 1.84
CA ILE A 100 10.96 -4.73 1.10
C ILE A 100 9.85 -3.68 1.06
N GLY A 101 8.62 -4.09 0.78
CA GLY A 101 7.49 -3.19 0.60
C GLY A 101 7.01 -2.51 1.89
N LEU A 102 7.06 -3.22 3.01
CA LEU A 102 6.61 -2.72 4.31
C LEU A 102 7.30 -1.41 4.74
N PRO A 103 8.64 -1.33 4.78
CA PRO A 103 9.33 -0.10 5.17
C PRO A 103 8.99 1.07 4.26
N VAL A 104 8.84 0.84 2.96
CA VAL A 104 8.53 1.90 1.99
C VAL A 104 7.11 2.44 2.21
N GLY A 105 6.14 1.56 2.47
CA GLY A 105 4.79 1.98 2.82
C GLY A 105 4.72 2.79 4.13
N MET A 106 5.56 2.44 5.11
CA MET A 106 5.68 3.20 6.36
C MET A 106 6.32 4.57 6.14
N LEU A 107 7.33 4.67 5.28
CA LEU A 107 7.91 5.96 4.86
C LEU A 107 6.88 6.84 4.13
N GLY A 108 5.88 6.25 3.52
CA GLY A 108 4.77 6.97 2.90
C GLY A 108 4.06 7.92 3.86
N ILE A 109 4.01 7.61 5.15
CA ILE A 109 3.45 8.51 6.19
C ILE A 109 4.21 9.84 6.21
N GLN A 110 5.54 9.80 6.20
CA GLN A 110 6.37 11.00 6.24
C GLN A 110 6.24 11.83 4.97
N LEU A 111 6.22 11.16 3.82
CA LEU A 111 6.04 11.81 2.53
C LEU A 111 4.66 12.47 2.42
N ASP A 112 3.61 11.80 2.91
CA ASP A 112 2.25 12.34 2.93
C ASP A 112 2.17 13.61 3.78
N VAL A 113 2.82 13.64 4.95
CA VAL A 113 2.89 14.85 5.80
C VAL A 113 3.59 15.99 5.06
N VAL A 114 4.74 15.73 4.43
CA VAL A 114 5.47 16.75 3.66
C VAL A 114 4.61 17.31 2.53
N VAL A 115 3.95 16.43 1.77
CA VAL A 115 3.09 16.86 0.66
C VAL A 115 1.88 17.65 1.16
N LYS A 116 1.28 17.29 2.27
CA LYS A 116 0.20 18.06 2.90
C LYS A 116 0.65 19.46 3.30
N ILE A 117 1.85 19.60 3.85
CA ILE A 117 2.43 20.93 4.14
C ILE A 117 2.61 21.75 2.86
N LEU A 118 3.20 21.16 1.82
CA LEU A 118 3.36 21.83 0.52
C LEU A 118 2.02 22.22 -0.09
N ASN A 119 1.02 21.34 0.02
CA ASN A 119 -0.33 21.64 -0.46
C ASN A 119 -0.98 22.79 0.30
N GLY A 120 -0.63 23.00 1.56
CA GLY A 120 -1.09 24.17 2.33
C GLY A 120 -0.76 25.48 1.64
N PHE A 121 0.44 25.63 1.07
CA PHE A 121 0.83 26.81 0.29
C PHE A 121 0.01 26.95 -1.01
N VAL A 122 -0.33 25.84 -1.64
CA VAL A 122 -1.19 25.84 -2.84
C VAL A 122 -2.59 26.34 -2.49
N VAL A 123 -3.15 25.87 -1.39
CA VAL A 123 -4.48 26.29 -0.89
C VAL A 123 -4.48 27.76 -0.55
N GLU A 124 -3.48 28.23 0.19
CA GLU A 124 -3.36 29.66 0.55
C GLU A 124 -3.28 30.57 -0.67
N LYS A 125 -2.48 30.18 -1.65
CA LYS A 125 -2.36 30.93 -2.91
C LYS A 125 -3.63 30.90 -3.75
N SER A 126 -4.33 29.76 -3.76
CA SER A 126 -5.63 29.62 -4.40
C SER A 126 -6.67 30.57 -3.76
N GLN A 127 -6.69 30.63 -2.43
CA GLN A 127 -7.56 31.54 -1.69
C GLN A 127 -7.30 33.01 -2.04
N LYS A 128 -6.01 33.40 -2.14
CA LYS A 128 -5.64 34.73 -2.56
C LYS A 128 -6.17 35.06 -3.95
N PHE A 129 -6.02 34.17 -4.92
CA PHE A 129 -6.56 34.36 -6.26
C PHE A 129 -8.10 34.46 -6.27
N CYS A 130 -8.77 33.69 -5.43
CA CYS A 130 -10.20 33.76 -5.24
C CYS A 130 -10.61 35.15 -4.74
N ASN A 131 -9.94 35.66 -3.71
CA ASN A 131 -10.21 36.98 -3.13
C ASN A 131 -9.95 38.13 -4.12
N GLU A 132 -9.01 37.97 -5.04
CA GLU A 132 -8.68 38.92 -6.09
C GLU A 132 -9.61 38.81 -7.33
N GLY A 133 -10.55 37.85 -7.34
CA GLY A 133 -11.44 37.59 -8.48
C GLY A 133 -10.74 36.91 -9.68
N LYS A 134 -9.53 36.38 -9.48
CA LYS A 134 -8.73 35.73 -10.53
C LYS A 134 -9.04 34.23 -10.63
N PHE A 135 -10.28 33.89 -10.99
CA PHE A 135 -10.76 32.49 -10.95
C PHE A 135 -10.02 31.53 -11.88
N ASN A 136 -9.56 32.01 -13.05
CA ASN A 136 -8.78 31.17 -13.97
C ASN A 136 -7.44 30.77 -13.37
N GLN A 137 -6.77 31.67 -12.67
CA GLN A 137 -5.50 31.39 -11.99
C GLN A 137 -5.73 30.50 -10.78
N MET A 138 -6.82 30.69 -10.05
CA MET A 138 -7.26 29.82 -8.97
C MET A 138 -7.46 28.38 -9.48
N ASN A 139 -8.21 28.20 -10.55
CA ASN A 139 -8.44 26.88 -11.14
C ASN A 139 -7.15 26.24 -11.64
N ALA A 140 -6.25 26.99 -12.25
CA ALA A 140 -4.97 26.48 -12.72
C ALA A 140 -4.09 25.97 -11.57
N ILE A 141 -4.00 26.72 -10.47
CA ILE A 141 -3.16 26.32 -9.34
C ILE A 141 -3.74 25.12 -8.59
N LEU A 142 -5.04 24.91 -8.59
CA LEU A 142 -5.68 23.76 -7.97
C LEU A 142 -5.28 22.41 -8.61
N TRP A 143 -4.82 22.41 -9.86
CA TRP A 143 -4.28 21.21 -10.50
C TRP A 143 -2.90 20.79 -9.98
N VAL A 144 -2.24 21.64 -9.19
CA VAL A 144 -0.93 21.32 -8.60
C VAL A 144 -1.05 20.23 -7.52
N TRP A 145 -2.14 20.21 -6.75
CA TRP A 145 -2.28 19.22 -5.69
C TRP A 145 -2.34 17.76 -6.19
N PRO A 146 -3.09 17.42 -7.28
CA PRO A 146 -3.06 16.05 -7.78
C PRO A 146 -1.65 15.61 -8.22
N ALA A 147 -0.89 16.53 -8.84
CA ALA A 147 0.48 16.28 -9.23
C ALA A 147 1.39 16.05 -8.01
N LEU A 148 1.28 16.85 -6.97
CA LEU A 148 2.05 16.68 -5.73
C LEU A 148 1.74 15.35 -5.04
N PHE A 149 0.46 15.02 -4.88
CA PHE A 149 0.07 13.77 -4.26
C PHE A 149 0.40 12.55 -5.14
N GLY A 150 0.25 12.66 -6.46
CA GLY A 150 0.68 11.61 -7.38
C GLY A 150 2.18 11.34 -7.31
N LEU A 151 3.01 12.37 -7.26
CA LEU A 151 4.46 12.25 -7.10
C LEU A 151 4.86 11.66 -5.74
N CYS A 152 4.08 11.90 -4.70
CA CYS A 152 4.31 11.34 -3.37
C CYS A 152 4.41 9.80 -3.37
N ALA A 153 3.61 9.13 -4.19
CA ALA A 153 3.69 7.67 -4.37
C ALA A 153 4.58 7.26 -5.55
N ALA A 154 4.61 8.03 -6.63
CA ALA A 154 5.39 7.70 -7.81
C ALA A 154 6.90 7.74 -7.55
N LEU A 155 7.40 8.71 -6.78
CA LEU A 155 8.83 8.82 -6.46
C LEU A 155 9.39 7.61 -5.71
N PRO A 156 8.78 7.14 -4.60
CA PRO A 156 9.27 5.94 -3.91
C PRO A 156 9.27 4.70 -4.81
N VAL A 157 8.25 4.53 -5.64
CA VAL A 157 8.17 3.40 -6.57
C VAL A 157 9.25 3.52 -7.64
N PHE A 158 9.40 4.68 -8.27
CA PHE A 158 10.43 4.92 -9.28
C PHE A 158 11.83 4.67 -8.72
N VAL A 159 12.15 5.22 -7.55
CA VAL A 159 13.44 5.01 -6.89
C VAL A 159 13.64 3.52 -6.55
N SER A 160 12.62 2.86 -6.03
CA SER A 160 12.70 1.44 -5.66
C SER A 160 12.94 0.53 -6.86
N VAL A 161 12.29 0.78 -8.00
CA VAL A 161 12.43 -0.09 -9.18
C VAL A 161 13.61 0.27 -10.08
N THR A 162 14.13 1.49 -10.02
CA THR A 162 15.31 1.92 -10.82
C THR A 162 16.62 1.70 -10.08
N LEU A 163 16.69 2.09 -8.82
CA LEU A 163 17.88 1.98 -7.98
C LEU A 163 17.81 0.77 -7.03
N GLY A 164 16.65 0.12 -6.98
CA GLY A 164 16.31 -0.86 -5.97
C GLY A 164 17.17 -2.09 -5.98
N GLN A 165 17.67 -2.55 -7.15
CA GLN A 165 18.49 -3.74 -7.18
C GLN A 165 19.83 -3.56 -6.45
N PRO A 166 20.63 -2.54 -6.73
CA PRO A 166 21.85 -2.27 -5.95
C PRO A 166 21.52 -1.95 -4.48
N ALA A 167 20.45 -1.21 -4.23
CA ALA A 167 20.02 -0.87 -2.88
C ALA A 167 19.49 -2.08 -2.10
N VAL A 168 18.70 -2.95 -2.75
CA VAL A 168 18.22 -4.19 -2.15
C VAL A 168 19.37 -5.16 -1.90
N ASN A 169 20.28 -5.34 -2.83
CA ASN A 169 21.44 -6.18 -2.65
C ASN A 169 22.34 -5.67 -1.52
N TRP A 170 22.63 -4.38 -1.51
CA TRP A 170 23.37 -3.74 -0.42
C TRP A 170 22.64 -3.92 0.92
N LEU A 171 21.32 -3.73 0.94
CA LEU A 171 20.50 -3.89 2.13
C LEU A 171 20.55 -5.34 2.64
N LEU A 172 20.43 -6.33 1.74
CA LEU A 172 20.48 -7.74 2.07
C LEU A 172 21.87 -8.20 2.51
N GLU A 173 22.93 -7.56 2.01
CA GLU A 173 24.33 -7.83 2.40
C GLU A 173 24.69 -7.19 3.74
N VAL A 174 24.21 -5.98 3.99
CA VAL A 174 24.53 -5.21 5.21
C VAL A 174 23.62 -5.58 6.38
N MET A 175 22.36 -5.94 6.09
CA MET A 175 21.43 -6.31 7.15
C MET A 175 21.72 -7.70 7.73
N PRO A 176 21.85 -7.81 9.05
CA PRO A 176 21.99 -9.09 9.71
C PRO A 176 20.77 -9.99 9.43
N GLN A 177 21.00 -11.27 9.28
CA GLN A 177 19.96 -12.29 9.05
C GLN A 177 18.83 -12.25 10.11
N TRP A 178 19.17 -11.97 11.35
CA TRP A 178 18.17 -11.86 12.42
C TRP A 178 17.21 -10.69 12.20
N PHE A 179 17.71 -9.58 11.63
CA PHE A 179 16.88 -8.39 11.33
C PHE A 179 15.92 -8.66 10.17
N LEU A 180 16.42 -9.28 9.09
CA LEU A 180 15.58 -9.68 7.95
C LEU A 180 14.51 -10.69 8.38
N SER A 181 14.89 -11.68 9.19
CA SER A 181 13.94 -12.66 9.74
C SER A 181 12.91 -11.98 10.65
N GLY A 182 13.33 -11.01 11.45
CA GLY A 182 12.45 -10.21 12.30
C GLY A 182 11.46 -9.38 11.49
N LEU A 183 11.91 -8.75 10.41
CA LEU A 183 11.03 -7.99 9.50
C LEU A 183 10.01 -8.89 8.81
N THR A 184 10.44 -10.06 8.34
CA THR A 184 9.57 -11.07 7.72
C THR A 184 8.53 -11.57 8.73
N LEU A 185 8.96 -11.85 9.96
CA LEU A 185 8.05 -12.26 11.02
C LEU A 185 7.05 -11.16 11.37
N ALA A 186 7.50 -9.92 11.51
CA ALA A 186 6.64 -8.77 11.72
C ALA A 186 5.61 -8.64 10.59
N GLY A 187 6.02 -8.78 9.33
CA GLY A 187 5.14 -8.79 8.18
C GLY A 187 4.06 -9.86 8.26
N LYS A 188 4.39 -11.06 8.73
CA LYS A 188 3.43 -12.16 8.95
C LYS A 188 2.49 -11.92 10.12
N MET A 189 2.91 -11.15 11.13
CA MET A 189 2.09 -10.82 12.30
C MET A 189 1.12 -9.65 12.05
N LEU A 190 1.47 -8.71 11.18
CA LEU A 190 0.65 -7.52 10.91
C LEU A 190 -0.78 -7.83 10.47
N PRO A 191 -1.05 -8.83 9.61
CA PRO A 191 -2.43 -9.23 9.27
C PRO A 191 -3.23 -9.65 10.50
N ALA A 192 -2.62 -10.39 11.44
CA ALA A 192 -3.28 -10.79 12.68
C ALA A 192 -3.61 -9.58 13.55
N ILE A 193 -2.72 -8.59 13.62
CA ILE A 193 -2.96 -7.32 14.32
C ILE A 193 -4.11 -6.55 13.66
N GLY A 194 -4.14 -6.47 12.31
CA GLY A 194 -5.22 -5.84 11.57
C GLY A 194 -6.57 -6.47 11.84
N ILE A 195 -6.63 -7.82 11.85
CA ILE A 195 -7.85 -8.57 12.21
C ILE A 195 -8.23 -8.32 13.67
N ALA A 196 -7.27 -8.33 14.59
CA ALA A 196 -7.54 -8.06 16.01
C ALA A 196 -8.09 -6.64 16.22
N MET A 197 -7.59 -5.66 15.51
CA MET A 197 -8.11 -4.30 15.53
C MET A 197 -9.54 -4.24 14.98
N LEU A 198 -9.82 -4.92 13.87
CA LEU A 198 -11.16 -5.01 13.31
C LEU A 198 -12.14 -5.63 14.34
N LEU A 199 -11.76 -6.74 14.94
CA LEU A 199 -12.57 -7.42 15.96
C LEU A 199 -12.87 -6.54 17.18
N ARG A 200 -11.99 -5.61 17.52
CA ARG A 200 -12.21 -4.64 18.61
C ARG A 200 -13.36 -3.68 18.32
N TYR A 201 -13.62 -3.34 17.05
CA TYR A 201 -14.71 -2.46 16.65
C TYR A 201 -16.02 -3.22 16.39
N MET A 202 -15.98 -4.55 16.31
CA MET A 202 -17.15 -5.38 16.13
C MET A 202 -17.72 -5.81 17.51
N PRO A 203 -19.02 -6.11 17.61
CA PRO A 203 -19.63 -6.63 18.85
C PRO A 203 -19.21 -8.09 19.11
N THR A 204 -17.90 -8.34 19.19
CA THR A 204 -17.30 -9.67 19.26
C THR A 204 -17.74 -10.46 20.48
N ALA A 205 -17.94 -9.78 21.63
CA ALA A 205 -18.40 -10.44 22.85
C ALA A 205 -19.81 -11.05 22.69
N LYS A 206 -20.68 -10.41 21.88
CA LYS A 206 -22.03 -10.92 21.61
C LYS A 206 -22.05 -12.11 20.66
N TYR A 207 -21.10 -12.15 19.72
CA TYR A 207 -21.04 -13.12 18.63
C TYR A 207 -19.81 -14.03 18.71
N PHE A 208 -19.25 -14.19 19.91
CA PHE A 208 -18.00 -14.92 20.12
C PHE A 208 -18.06 -16.39 19.65
N GLN A 209 -19.22 -17.03 19.77
CA GLN A 209 -19.44 -18.40 19.28
C GLN A 209 -19.20 -18.54 17.77
N TYR A 210 -19.57 -17.54 16.97
CA TYR A 210 -19.36 -17.56 15.52
C TYR A 210 -17.88 -17.35 15.16
N LEU A 211 -17.18 -16.52 15.93
CA LEU A 211 -15.72 -16.35 15.78
C LEU A 211 -15.00 -17.67 16.03
N LEU A 212 -15.36 -18.38 17.12
CA LEU A 212 -14.78 -19.69 17.43
C LEU A 212 -15.13 -20.74 16.37
N ALA A 213 -16.37 -20.76 15.90
CA ALA A 213 -16.81 -21.68 14.86
C ALA A 213 -16.02 -21.45 13.55
N GLY A 214 -15.89 -20.20 13.10
CA GLY A 214 -15.10 -19.85 11.91
C GLY A 214 -13.62 -20.20 12.04
N PHE A 215 -13.03 -19.95 13.21
CA PHE A 215 -11.66 -20.35 13.50
C PHE A 215 -11.49 -21.88 13.44
N PHE A 216 -12.41 -22.64 14.06
CA PHE A 216 -12.37 -24.09 14.02
C PHE A 216 -12.48 -24.65 12.61
N LEU A 217 -13.43 -24.13 11.81
CA LEU A 217 -13.60 -24.53 10.41
C LEU A 217 -12.33 -24.29 9.58
N SER A 218 -11.72 -23.13 9.75
CA SER A 218 -10.52 -22.77 8.99
C SER A 218 -9.27 -23.47 9.46
N ALA A 219 -9.00 -23.46 10.78
CA ALA A 219 -7.75 -23.96 11.35
C ALA A 219 -7.66 -25.48 11.48
N PHE A 220 -8.78 -26.15 11.79
CA PHE A 220 -8.79 -27.60 12.04
C PHE A 220 -9.41 -28.40 10.90
N LEU A 221 -10.41 -27.87 10.21
CA LEU A 221 -11.06 -28.57 9.11
C LEU A 221 -10.56 -28.14 7.73
N ASN A 222 -9.62 -27.18 7.69
CA ASN A 222 -9.07 -26.61 6.45
C ASN A 222 -10.14 -26.14 5.45
N VAL A 223 -11.29 -25.70 5.95
CA VAL A 223 -12.34 -25.14 5.10
C VAL A 223 -11.86 -23.80 4.54
N PRO A 224 -11.92 -23.58 3.22
CA PRO A 224 -11.58 -22.29 2.63
C PRO A 224 -12.39 -21.16 3.27
N ILE A 225 -11.77 -19.99 3.46
CA ILE A 225 -12.41 -18.82 4.11
C ILE A 225 -13.74 -18.48 3.44
N ILE A 226 -13.83 -18.60 2.10
CA ILE A 226 -15.07 -18.38 1.35
C ILE A 226 -16.14 -19.38 1.76
N GLY A 227 -15.78 -20.65 1.94
CA GLY A 227 -16.71 -21.70 2.41
C GLY A 227 -17.20 -21.42 3.82
N ALA A 228 -16.31 -21.01 4.74
CA ALA A 228 -16.69 -20.63 6.09
C ALA A 228 -17.60 -19.39 6.11
N ALA A 229 -17.38 -18.42 5.24
CA ALA A 229 -18.21 -17.22 5.11
C ALA A 229 -19.61 -17.48 4.54
N ILE A 230 -19.78 -18.52 3.71
CA ILE A 230 -21.09 -18.91 3.16
C ILE A 230 -21.95 -19.64 4.20
N VAL A 231 -21.31 -20.39 5.09
CA VAL A 231 -21.99 -21.19 6.13
C VAL A 231 -22.35 -20.33 7.36
N GLY A 232 -21.59 -19.27 7.66
CA GLY A 232 -21.83 -18.35 8.78
C GLY A 232 -22.67 -17.15 8.42
#